data_efbd5ec944c52382bdf2f2e5f532243a
#
_entry.id   efbd5ec944c52382bdf2f2e5f532243a
#
_cell.length_a   1.000
_cell.length_b   1.000
_cell.length_c   1.000
_cell.angle_alpha   90.00
_cell.angle_beta   90.00
_cell.angle_gamma   90.00
#
_symmetry.space_group_name_H-M   'P 1'
#
loop_
_entity.id
_entity.type
_entity.pdbx_description
1 polymer ?
#
loop_
_entity_poly.entity_id
_entity_poly.type
_entity_poly.pdbx_seq_one_letter_code
_entity_poly.pdbx_strand_id
1 'polypeptide(L)'
;MITGVGGYIGLWIAKKAIEEHKYEVYGSVTSKSNQAKLDKIKAAIGDETFAKLNIVELNLMNEDTIDKAVEGMNLILHVASPFPSQTPRDPKEVIDPAVNGTKYVLNAASKHKVTRVVVTSSIAAIMDHTRGSGKEYVVTEENWPPNPTELTPYYQSKYYAEKAADEFEVNQSSDGHKVEVIKVNPGVVMGKLLSKSDGTSEKVFRDILTGAMMSIPQVYFPCVDVQDVADAHFLALEKG
;
A
#
# COMPACT_ATOMS: atom_id res chain seq x y z
N MET A 1 12.85 4.11 -2.03
CA MET A 1 11.89 4.94 -1.22
C MET A 1 10.69 4.10 -0.82
N ILE A 2 10.15 4.35 0.38
CA ILE A 2 8.91 3.69 0.87
C ILE A 2 7.87 4.79 1.10
N THR A 3 6.75 4.76 0.37
CA THR A 3 5.68 5.73 0.63
C THR A 3 4.84 5.28 1.83
N GLY A 4 4.42 6.24 2.67
CA GLY A 4 3.56 5.92 3.83
C GLY A 4 4.25 5.10 4.92
N VAL A 5 5.51 5.40 5.20
CA VAL A 5 6.36 4.63 6.14
C VAL A 5 5.78 4.50 7.55
N GLY A 6 4.89 5.40 7.98
CA GLY A 6 4.24 5.32 9.29
C GLY A 6 3.00 4.43 9.35
N GLY A 7 2.64 3.75 8.25
CA GLY A 7 1.55 2.77 8.21
C GLY A 7 2.00 1.38 8.69
N TYR A 8 1.05 0.47 8.92
CA TYR A 8 1.31 -0.87 9.45
C TYR A 8 2.31 -1.66 8.60
N ILE A 9 2.06 -1.81 7.29
CA ILE A 9 2.97 -2.49 6.36
C ILE A 9 4.24 -1.67 6.17
N GLY A 10 4.14 -0.34 6.03
CA GLY A 10 5.28 0.55 5.80
C GLY A 10 6.34 0.51 6.91
N LEU A 11 5.93 0.37 8.18
CA LEU A 11 6.84 0.21 9.32
C LEU A 11 7.66 -1.08 9.24
N TRP A 12 7.02 -2.21 8.88
CA TRP A 12 7.71 -3.49 8.72
C TRP A 12 8.67 -3.48 7.55
N ILE A 13 8.23 -2.92 6.42
CA ILE A 13 9.09 -2.75 5.24
C ILE A 13 10.31 -1.88 5.58
N ALA A 14 10.11 -0.73 6.24
CA ALA A 14 11.23 0.16 6.60
C ALA A 14 12.22 -0.52 7.54
N LYS A 15 11.71 -1.24 8.55
CA LYS A 15 12.54 -1.99 9.48
C LYS A 15 13.39 -3.05 8.77
N LYS A 16 12.77 -3.92 7.96
CA LYS A 16 13.47 -4.96 7.21
C LYS A 16 14.43 -4.38 6.16
N ALA A 17 14.05 -3.32 5.45
CA ALA A 17 14.90 -2.66 4.46
C ALA A 17 16.23 -2.20 5.05
N ILE A 18 16.21 -1.68 6.27
CA ILE A 18 17.39 -1.16 6.97
C ILE A 18 18.19 -2.29 7.63
N GLU A 19 17.52 -3.19 8.34
CA GLU A 19 18.17 -4.18 9.18
C GLU A 19 18.66 -5.41 8.40
N GLU A 20 17.85 -5.89 7.44
CA GLU A 20 18.09 -7.13 6.72
C GLU A 20 18.69 -6.88 5.31
N HIS A 21 18.10 -5.95 4.53
CA HIS A 21 18.50 -5.71 3.14
C HIS A 21 19.55 -4.62 2.96
N LYS A 22 19.79 -3.81 4.01
CA LYS A 22 20.83 -2.77 4.03
C LYS A 22 20.69 -1.71 2.92
N TYR A 23 19.47 -1.40 2.52
CA TYR A 23 19.20 -0.29 1.60
C TYR A 23 19.43 1.07 2.28
N GLU A 24 19.79 2.07 1.49
CA GLU A 24 19.59 3.46 1.88
C GLU A 24 18.10 3.79 1.75
N VAL A 25 17.43 3.99 2.91
CA VAL A 25 15.97 4.03 2.96
C VAL A 25 15.47 5.46 3.13
N TYR A 26 14.58 5.84 2.23
CA TYR A 26 13.80 7.08 2.29
C TYR A 26 12.35 6.72 2.60
N GLY A 27 11.83 7.21 3.72
CA GLY A 27 10.46 6.94 4.16
C GLY A 27 9.59 8.19 4.10
N SER A 28 8.46 8.12 3.39
CA SER A 28 7.60 9.29 3.28
C SER A 28 6.57 9.40 4.39
N VAL A 29 6.36 10.65 4.82
CA VAL A 29 5.27 11.08 5.70
C VAL A 29 4.53 12.25 5.06
N THR A 30 3.26 12.48 5.43
CA THR A 30 2.48 13.58 4.86
C THR A 30 3.01 14.95 5.27
N SER A 31 3.62 15.08 6.46
CA SER A 31 4.29 16.30 6.92
C SER A 31 5.44 15.96 7.87
N LYS A 32 6.61 16.52 7.58
CA LYS A 32 7.81 16.41 8.45
C LYS A 32 7.68 17.20 9.75
N SER A 33 6.78 18.15 9.82
CA SER A 33 6.53 18.93 11.04
C SER A 33 5.67 18.20 12.07
N ASN A 34 5.07 17.05 11.69
CA ASN A 34 4.28 16.23 12.62
C ASN A 34 5.19 15.39 13.52
N GLN A 35 5.73 16.01 14.57
CA GLN A 35 6.64 15.36 15.51
C GLN A 35 6.02 14.12 16.16
N ALA A 36 4.74 14.18 16.54
CA ALA A 36 4.05 13.04 17.15
C ALA A 36 4.02 11.80 16.23
N LYS A 37 3.94 12.00 14.90
CA LYS A 37 4.02 10.91 13.93
C LYS A 37 5.44 10.36 13.81
N LEU A 38 6.45 11.24 13.80
CA LEU A 38 7.85 10.82 13.77
C LEU A 38 8.24 10.06 15.03
N ASP A 39 7.80 10.51 16.19
CA ASP A 39 8.04 9.81 17.47
C ASP A 39 7.40 8.43 17.51
N LYS A 40 6.19 8.27 16.92
CA LYS A 40 5.54 6.96 16.77
C LYS A 40 6.33 6.03 15.86
N ILE A 41 6.84 6.52 14.73
CA ILE A 41 7.68 5.74 13.82
C ILE A 41 8.96 5.30 14.55
N LYS A 42 9.64 6.23 15.21
CA LYS A 42 10.86 5.99 15.99
C LYS A 42 10.65 4.93 17.08
N ALA A 43 9.57 5.05 17.85
CA ALA A 43 9.21 4.07 18.87
C ALA A 43 8.89 2.69 18.30
N ALA A 44 8.33 2.63 17.07
CA ALA A 44 7.96 1.39 16.42
C ALA A 44 9.16 0.60 15.89
N ILE A 45 10.13 1.27 15.25
CA ILE A 45 11.27 0.60 14.61
C ILE A 45 12.56 0.65 15.43
N GLY A 46 12.59 1.43 16.52
CA GLY A 46 13.75 1.61 17.38
C GLY A 46 14.66 2.76 16.93
N ASP A 47 15.43 3.29 17.88
CA ASP A 47 16.28 4.47 17.69
C ASP A 47 17.37 4.27 16.63
N GLU A 48 18.03 3.12 16.64
CA GLU A 48 19.12 2.81 15.70
C GLU A 48 18.61 2.67 14.26
N THR A 49 17.47 2.01 14.07
CA THR A 49 16.84 1.84 12.75
C THR A 49 16.30 3.18 12.27
N PHE A 50 15.65 3.94 13.16
CA PHE A 50 15.13 5.27 12.81
C PHE A 50 16.24 6.26 12.42
N ALA A 51 17.42 6.20 13.05
CA ALA A 51 18.55 7.05 12.70
C ALA A 51 19.08 6.84 11.27
N LYS A 52 18.78 5.67 10.66
CA LYS A 52 19.16 5.33 9.28
C LYS A 52 18.02 5.59 8.29
N LEU A 53 16.85 6.02 8.76
CA LEU A 53 15.69 6.30 7.92
C LEU A 53 15.67 7.79 7.52
N ASN A 54 15.83 8.06 6.24
CA ASN A 54 15.72 9.40 5.69
C ASN A 54 14.23 9.77 5.52
N ILE A 55 13.73 10.73 6.31
CA ILE A 55 12.33 11.16 6.22
C ILE A 55 12.15 12.16 5.09
N VAL A 56 11.22 11.89 4.19
CA VAL A 56 10.78 12.80 3.11
C VAL A 56 9.31 13.16 3.27
N GLU A 57 8.93 14.34 2.79
CA GLU A 57 7.53 14.77 2.78
C GLU A 57 6.88 14.37 1.45
N LEU A 58 5.72 13.68 1.52
CA LEU A 58 4.95 13.29 0.37
C LEU A 58 3.46 13.26 0.73
N ASN A 59 2.69 14.05 0.01
CA ASN A 59 1.23 14.05 0.07
C ASN A 59 0.68 13.52 -1.26
N LEU A 60 -0.07 12.42 -1.24
CA LEU A 60 -0.64 11.80 -2.43
C LEU A 60 -1.59 12.71 -3.22
N MET A 61 -2.08 13.78 -2.60
CA MET A 61 -2.94 14.79 -3.23
C MET A 61 -2.16 15.98 -3.80
N ASN A 62 -0.81 15.97 -3.71
CA ASN A 62 0.03 17.05 -4.17
C ASN A 62 1.19 16.50 -5.00
N GLU A 63 1.07 16.63 -6.32
CA GLU A 63 2.02 16.13 -7.30
C GLU A 63 3.43 16.71 -7.09
N ASP A 64 3.55 18.00 -6.74
CA ASP A 64 4.85 18.64 -6.51
C ASP A 64 5.62 18.00 -5.34
N THR A 65 4.92 17.56 -4.29
CA THR A 65 5.57 16.90 -3.16
C THR A 65 6.02 15.48 -3.52
N ILE A 66 5.27 14.81 -4.42
CA ILE A 66 5.61 13.49 -4.92
C ILE A 66 6.85 13.59 -5.82
N ASP A 67 6.83 14.52 -6.76
CA ASP A 67 7.93 14.74 -7.70
C ASP A 67 9.26 14.98 -6.96
N LYS A 68 9.26 15.88 -5.98
CA LYS A 68 10.44 16.16 -5.14
C LYS A 68 10.89 14.96 -4.30
N ALA A 69 9.94 14.15 -3.81
CA ALA A 69 10.28 13.00 -2.99
C ALA A 69 10.85 11.84 -3.81
N VAL A 70 10.47 11.73 -5.09
CA VAL A 70 10.92 10.68 -6.01
C VAL A 70 12.26 11.01 -6.67
N GLU A 71 12.65 12.28 -6.72
CA GLU A 71 13.93 12.71 -7.28
C GLU A 71 15.12 11.97 -6.65
N GLY A 72 15.96 11.36 -7.48
CA GLY A 72 17.13 10.60 -7.03
C GLY A 72 16.84 9.19 -6.51
N MET A 73 15.59 8.72 -6.51
CA MET A 73 15.24 7.37 -6.09
C MET A 73 15.48 6.36 -7.23
N ASN A 74 16.03 5.20 -6.88
CA ASN A 74 16.21 4.10 -7.84
C ASN A 74 15.02 3.13 -7.83
N LEU A 75 14.48 2.86 -6.63
CA LEU A 75 13.45 1.86 -6.38
C LEU A 75 12.37 2.46 -5.46
N ILE A 76 11.12 2.13 -5.72
CA ILE A 76 9.99 2.61 -4.91
C ILE A 76 9.11 1.45 -4.45
N LEU A 77 8.81 1.41 -3.15
CA LEU A 77 7.75 0.62 -2.57
C LEU A 77 6.57 1.56 -2.27
N HIS A 78 5.56 1.54 -3.14
CA HIS A 78 4.39 2.40 -3.03
C HIS A 78 3.33 1.76 -2.14
N VAL A 79 3.48 1.98 -0.82
CA VAL A 79 2.62 1.39 0.23
C VAL A 79 1.51 2.34 0.65
N ALA A 80 1.73 3.65 0.49
CA ALA A 80 0.73 4.65 0.85
C ALA A 80 -0.53 4.50 0.02
N SER A 81 -1.65 4.38 0.69
CA SER A 81 -2.99 4.46 0.10
C SER A 81 -3.90 5.20 1.06
N PRO A 82 -4.78 6.08 0.58
CA PRO A 82 -5.77 6.70 1.45
C PRO A 82 -6.67 5.60 2.01
N PHE A 83 -6.80 5.59 3.32
CA PHE A 83 -7.74 4.71 3.98
C PHE A 83 -8.64 5.56 4.88
N PRO A 84 -9.94 5.69 4.57
CA PRO A 84 -10.84 6.49 5.38
C PRO A 84 -11.12 5.80 6.71
N SER A 85 -11.06 6.56 7.80
CA SER A 85 -11.42 6.08 9.14
C SER A 85 -12.93 5.82 9.30
N GLN A 86 -13.73 6.35 8.38
CA GLN A 86 -15.19 6.20 8.33
C GLN A 86 -15.62 5.96 6.88
N THR A 87 -16.80 5.38 6.69
CA THR A 87 -17.40 5.26 5.35
C THR A 87 -17.59 6.65 4.76
N PRO A 88 -16.98 6.96 3.60
CA PRO A 88 -17.09 8.27 2.98
C PRO A 88 -18.52 8.55 2.54
N ARG A 89 -18.93 9.82 2.56
CA ARG A 89 -20.24 10.24 2.03
C ARG A 89 -20.26 10.18 0.51
N ASP A 90 -19.16 10.57 -0.12
CA ASP A 90 -18.93 10.44 -1.55
C ASP A 90 -17.83 9.39 -1.80
N PRO A 91 -18.07 8.33 -2.59
CA PRO A 91 -17.06 7.36 -2.98
C PRO A 91 -15.77 7.98 -3.55
N LYS A 92 -15.88 9.13 -4.22
CA LYS A 92 -14.75 9.86 -4.80
C LYS A 92 -13.74 10.34 -3.76
N GLU A 93 -14.16 10.57 -2.52
CA GLU A 93 -13.25 10.95 -1.42
C GLU A 93 -12.17 9.90 -1.15
N VAL A 94 -12.39 8.65 -1.58
CA VAL A 94 -11.43 7.54 -1.43
C VAL A 94 -10.85 7.12 -2.77
N ILE A 95 -11.68 7.10 -3.82
CA ILE A 95 -11.28 6.63 -5.14
C ILE A 95 -10.27 7.60 -5.78
N ASP A 96 -10.60 8.89 -5.85
CA ASP A 96 -9.77 9.88 -6.53
C ASP A 96 -8.36 10.00 -5.92
N PRO A 97 -8.20 10.07 -4.57
CA PRO A 97 -6.87 10.07 -3.98
C PRO A 97 -6.07 8.78 -4.24
N ALA A 98 -6.72 7.62 -4.27
CA ALA A 98 -6.02 6.37 -4.52
C ALA A 98 -5.54 6.28 -5.98
N VAL A 99 -6.39 6.63 -6.93
CA VAL A 99 -6.07 6.61 -8.36
C VAL A 99 -5.04 7.67 -8.71
N ASN A 100 -5.29 8.92 -8.31
CA ASN A 100 -4.40 10.04 -8.63
C ASN A 100 -3.04 9.88 -7.94
N GLY A 101 -3.02 9.45 -6.67
CA GLY A 101 -1.79 9.19 -5.95
C GLY A 101 -0.92 8.14 -6.65
N THR A 102 -1.53 7.05 -7.11
CA THR A 102 -0.82 6.01 -7.89
C THR A 102 -0.29 6.59 -9.21
N LYS A 103 -1.11 7.31 -9.97
CA LYS A 103 -0.70 7.96 -11.23
C LYS A 103 0.46 8.94 -11.01
N TYR A 104 0.38 9.79 -10.01
CA TYR A 104 1.44 10.77 -9.71
C TYR A 104 2.76 10.10 -9.34
N VAL A 105 2.72 9.05 -8.51
CA VAL A 105 3.94 8.30 -8.13
C VAL A 105 4.57 7.63 -9.35
N LEU A 106 3.77 7.00 -10.23
CA LEU A 106 4.27 6.33 -11.43
C LEU A 106 4.81 7.33 -12.46
N ASN A 107 4.12 8.46 -12.66
CA ASN A 107 4.60 9.53 -13.54
C ASN A 107 5.93 10.13 -13.04
N ALA A 108 6.03 10.41 -11.74
CA ALA A 108 7.28 10.88 -11.13
C ALA A 108 8.39 9.81 -11.25
N ALA A 109 8.07 8.53 -11.06
CA ALA A 109 9.02 7.43 -11.26
C ALA A 109 9.56 7.38 -12.69
N SER A 110 8.70 7.56 -13.70
CA SER A 110 9.11 7.64 -15.11
C SER A 110 10.00 8.87 -15.37
N LYS A 111 9.57 10.04 -14.90
CA LYS A 111 10.32 11.30 -15.04
C LYS A 111 11.73 11.22 -14.45
N HIS A 112 11.86 10.64 -13.25
CA HIS A 112 13.13 10.54 -12.52
C HIS A 112 13.88 9.22 -12.79
N LYS A 113 13.44 8.44 -13.79
CA LYS A 113 14.11 7.20 -14.24
C LYS A 113 14.25 6.15 -13.13
N VAL A 114 13.26 6.03 -12.28
CA VAL A 114 13.16 4.95 -11.31
C VAL A 114 13.10 3.62 -12.05
N THR A 115 13.88 2.63 -11.63
CA THR A 115 13.96 1.34 -12.32
C THR A 115 12.70 0.50 -12.08
N ARG A 116 12.23 0.45 -10.83
CA ARG A 116 11.10 -0.40 -10.44
C ARG A 116 10.24 0.23 -9.35
N VAL A 117 8.93 0.07 -9.49
CA VAL A 117 7.93 0.45 -8.48
C VAL A 117 7.14 -0.79 -8.10
N VAL A 118 7.14 -1.15 -6.81
CA VAL A 118 6.24 -2.17 -6.28
C VAL A 118 5.05 -1.48 -5.61
N VAL A 119 3.86 -1.75 -6.11
CA VAL A 119 2.61 -1.13 -5.62
C VAL A 119 1.90 -2.09 -4.66
N THR A 120 1.63 -1.64 -3.45
CA THR A 120 0.77 -2.37 -2.51
C THR A 120 -0.69 -2.19 -2.92
N SER A 121 -1.20 -3.13 -3.69
CA SER A 121 -2.61 -3.22 -4.01
C SER A 121 -3.37 -4.02 -2.93
N SER A 122 -4.31 -4.84 -3.31
CA SER A 122 -5.09 -5.69 -2.40
C SER A 122 -5.85 -6.74 -3.19
N ILE A 123 -6.17 -7.88 -2.58
CA ILE A 123 -7.18 -8.80 -3.14
C ILE A 123 -8.51 -8.09 -3.41
N ALA A 124 -8.78 -6.99 -2.72
CA ALA A 124 -9.98 -6.16 -2.95
C ALA A 124 -10.06 -5.58 -4.37
N ALA A 125 -8.93 -5.48 -5.08
CA ALA A 125 -8.90 -5.00 -6.46
C ALA A 125 -9.38 -6.07 -7.46
N ILE A 126 -9.09 -7.34 -7.17
CA ILE A 126 -9.24 -8.47 -8.10
C ILE A 126 -10.38 -9.44 -7.74
N MET A 127 -10.91 -9.34 -6.51
CA MET A 127 -11.92 -10.28 -6.02
C MET A 127 -13.32 -9.93 -6.52
N ASP A 128 -13.97 -10.90 -7.18
CA ASP A 128 -15.37 -10.82 -7.56
C ASP A 128 -16.28 -11.32 -6.43
N HIS A 129 -16.94 -10.40 -5.75
CA HIS A 129 -17.85 -10.72 -4.64
C HIS A 129 -19.16 -11.35 -5.07
N THR A 130 -19.48 -11.35 -6.37
CA THR A 130 -20.72 -11.92 -6.91
C THR A 130 -20.62 -13.43 -7.08
N ARG A 131 -19.40 -13.94 -7.20
CA ARG A 131 -19.11 -15.37 -7.24
C ARG A 131 -19.02 -15.90 -5.83
N GLY A 132 -20.04 -16.45 -5.27
CA GLY A 132 -20.10 -16.96 -3.90
C GLY A 132 -18.82 -17.63 -3.37
N SER A 133 -18.65 -17.66 -2.07
CA SER A 133 -17.50 -18.22 -1.36
C SER A 133 -17.50 -19.77 -1.36
N GLY A 134 -17.30 -20.40 -2.52
CA GLY A 134 -17.11 -21.85 -2.60
C GLY A 134 -15.63 -22.24 -2.45
N LYS A 135 -15.35 -23.42 -1.89
CA LYS A 135 -13.97 -23.97 -1.81
C LYS A 135 -13.26 -24.09 -3.15
N GLU A 136 -14.00 -24.00 -4.25
CA GLU A 136 -13.50 -24.15 -5.62
C GLU A 136 -13.21 -22.80 -6.31
N TYR A 137 -13.51 -21.66 -5.66
CA TYR A 137 -13.24 -20.35 -6.24
C TYR A 137 -11.84 -19.90 -5.86
N VAL A 138 -10.91 -20.07 -6.79
CA VAL A 138 -9.54 -19.55 -6.69
C VAL A 138 -9.48 -18.21 -7.41
N VAL A 139 -9.06 -17.16 -6.72
CA VAL A 139 -8.81 -15.83 -7.28
C VAL A 139 -7.33 -15.74 -7.64
N THR A 140 -7.05 -15.31 -8.86
CA THR A 140 -5.71 -15.01 -9.35
C THR A 140 -5.63 -13.55 -9.78
N GLU A 141 -4.43 -13.08 -10.09
CA GLU A 141 -4.17 -11.71 -10.55
C GLU A 141 -4.83 -11.40 -11.91
N GLU A 142 -5.26 -12.42 -12.64
CA GLU A 142 -6.01 -12.27 -13.90
C GLU A 142 -7.51 -12.00 -13.69
N ASN A 143 -8.00 -12.19 -12.47
CA ASN A 143 -9.40 -11.98 -12.16
C ASN A 143 -9.69 -10.50 -11.93
N TRP A 144 -10.84 -10.08 -12.44
CA TRP A 144 -11.37 -8.74 -12.24
C TRP A 144 -12.86 -8.82 -11.92
N PRO A 145 -13.35 -7.99 -11.00
CA PRO A 145 -14.79 -7.90 -10.75
C PRO A 145 -15.51 -7.38 -11.99
N PRO A 146 -16.62 -8.04 -12.43
CA PRO A 146 -17.33 -7.68 -13.66
C PRO A 146 -18.03 -6.32 -13.56
N ASN A 147 -18.48 -5.94 -12.35
CA ASN A 147 -19.22 -4.71 -12.09
C ASN A 147 -18.52 -3.87 -11.02
N PRO A 148 -17.39 -3.20 -11.33
CA PRO A 148 -16.63 -2.47 -10.32
C PRO A 148 -17.41 -1.32 -9.68
N THR A 149 -18.40 -0.75 -10.34
CA THR A 149 -19.26 0.33 -9.81
C THR A 149 -20.21 -0.11 -8.70
N GLU A 150 -20.45 -1.41 -8.56
CA GLU A 150 -21.29 -1.99 -7.51
C GLU A 150 -20.50 -2.33 -6.24
N LEU A 151 -19.17 -2.25 -6.30
CA LEU A 151 -18.29 -2.50 -5.17
C LEU A 151 -18.39 -1.38 -4.12
N THR A 152 -18.00 -1.69 -2.88
CA THR A 152 -17.86 -0.65 -1.86
C THR A 152 -16.79 0.37 -2.25
N PRO A 153 -16.83 1.61 -1.75
CA PRO A 153 -15.86 2.66 -2.11
C PRO A 153 -14.39 2.25 -1.96
N TYR A 154 -14.09 1.47 -0.92
CA TYR A 154 -12.74 0.95 -0.71
C TYR A 154 -12.31 -0.02 -1.82
N TYR A 155 -13.17 -0.99 -2.16
CA TYR A 155 -12.88 -1.95 -3.24
C TYR A 155 -12.75 -1.24 -4.59
N GLN A 156 -13.63 -0.27 -4.88
CA GLN A 156 -13.51 0.58 -6.05
C GLN A 156 -12.17 1.32 -6.09
N SER A 157 -11.74 1.89 -4.96
CA SER A 157 -10.47 2.60 -4.90
C SER A 157 -9.28 1.71 -5.24
N LYS A 158 -9.27 0.46 -4.74
CA LYS A 158 -8.22 -0.52 -5.04
C LYS A 158 -8.28 -0.99 -6.49
N TYR A 159 -9.47 -1.29 -6.99
CA TYR A 159 -9.69 -1.66 -8.39
C TYR A 159 -9.16 -0.58 -9.36
N TYR A 160 -9.63 0.66 -9.21
CA TYR A 160 -9.24 1.72 -10.14
C TYR A 160 -7.78 2.16 -9.98
N ALA A 161 -7.19 2.08 -8.78
CA ALA A 161 -5.78 2.36 -8.59
C ALA A 161 -4.88 1.30 -9.27
N GLU A 162 -5.24 0.01 -9.20
CA GLU A 162 -4.51 -1.06 -9.87
C GLU A 162 -4.67 -0.98 -11.39
N LYS A 163 -5.90 -0.69 -11.89
CA LYS A 163 -6.11 -0.40 -13.32
C LYS A 163 -5.29 0.78 -13.82
N ALA A 164 -5.14 1.82 -13.01
CA ALA A 164 -4.28 2.95 -13.36
C ALA A 164 -2.80 2.56 -13.46
N ALA A 165 -2.34 1.60 -12.65
CA ALA A 165 -0.99 1.05 -12.76
C ALA A 165 -0.83 0.20 -14.05
N ASP A 166 -1.83 -0.65 -14.38
CA ASP A 166 -1.83 -1.41 -15.64
C ASP A 166 -1.82 -0.49 -16.88
N GLU A 167 -2.65 0.55 -16.87
CA GLU A 167 -2.69 1.56 -17.94
C GLU A 167 -1.35 2.27 -18.11
N PHE A 168 -0.68 2.59 -17.00
CA PHE A 168 0.64 3.21 -17.04
C PHE A 168 1.66 2.27 -17.69
N GLU A 169 1.68 0.98 -17.34
CA GLU A 169 2.60 -0.01 -17.94
C GLU A 169 2.43 -0.11 -19.45
N VAL A 170 1.19 -0.20 -19.91
CA VAL A 170 0.88 -0.32 -21.35
C VAL A 170 1.26 0.94 -22.13
N ASN A 171 1.08 2.12 -21.54
CA ASN A 171 1.27 3.41 -22.20
C ASN A 171 2.70 3.95 -22.12
N GLN A 172 3.66 3.23 -21.53
CA GLN A 172 5.05 3.65 -21.50
C GLN A 172 5.65 3.69 -22.92
N SER A 173 6.43 4.72 -23.21
CA SER A 173 7.10 4.86 -24.51
C SER A 173 8.02 3.67 -24.79
N SER A 174 8.00 3.20 -26.06
CA SER A 174 8.91 2.12 -26.52
C SER A 174 10.37 2.56 -26.55
N ASP A 175 10.63 3.85 -26.72
CA ASP A 175 11.96 4.40 -27.02
C ASP A 175 12.63 5.08 -25.82
N GLY A 176 12.02 4.96 -24.62
CA GLY A 176 12.47 5.62 -23.41
C GLY A 176 12.83 4.65 -22.27
N HIS A 177 13.16 5.24 -21.13
CA HIS A 177 13.31 4.48 -19.88
C HIS A 177 11.95 3.90 -19.49
N LYS A 178 11.91 2.60 -19.23
CA LYS A 178 10.71 1.91 -18.75
C LYS A 178 10.81 1.67 -17.26
N VAL A 179 9.77 2.05 -16.55
CA VAL A 179 9.58 1.71 -15.14
C VAL A 179 8.92 0.34 -15.08
N GLU A 180 9.53 -0.59 -14.41
CA GLU A 180 8.91 -1.88 -14.13
C GLU A 180 7.94 -1.72 -12.96
N VAL A 181 6.68 -2.11 -13.14
CA VAL A 181 5.63 -1.98 -12.12
C VAL A 181 5.15 -3.36 -11.70
N ILE A 182 5.29 -3.68 -10.41
CA ILE A 182 4.83 -4.96 -9.86
C ILE A 182 3.76 -4.67 -8.82
N LYS A 183 2.66 -5.39 -8.87
CA LYS A 183 1.56 -5.27 -7.92
C LYS A 183 1.61 -6.42 -6.92
N VAL A 184 1.50 -6.10 -5.64
CA VAL A 184 1.33 -7.08 -4.56
C VAL A 184 -0.09 -6.94 -4.04
N ASN A 185 -0.86 -8.03 -4.05
CA ASN A 185 -2.28 -8.06 -3.67
C ASN A 185 -2.49 -8.80 -2.34
N PRO A 186 -2.16 -8.20 -1.18
CA PRO A 186 -2.34 -8.86 0.10
C PRO A 186 -3.81 -9.13 0.39
N GLY A 187 -4.07 -10.21 1.11
CA GLY A 187 -5.33 -10.46 1.79
C GLY A 187 -5.49 -9.57 3.03
N VAL A 188 -6.20 -10.07 4.03
CA VAL A 188 -6.32 -9.40 5.33
C VAL A 188 -5.00 -9.52 6.07
N VAL A 189 -4.29 -8.41 6.18
CA VAL A 189 -2.95 -8.38 6.78
C VAL A 189 -3.05 -8.43 8.30
N MET A 190 -2.41 -9.41 8.89
CA MET A 190 -2.39 -9.67 10.33
C MET A 190 -0.94 -9.77 10.82
N GLY A 191 -0.74 -9.86 12.13
CA GLY A 191 0.57 -10.08 12.73
C GLY A 191 0.93 -9.02 13.76
N LYS A 192 2.21 -8.98 14.14
CA LYS A 192 2.71 -8.11 15.19
C LYS A 192 2.60 -6.63 14.81
N LEU A 193 1.95 -5.85 15.65
CA LEU A 193 1.92 -4.39 15.54
C LEU A 193 3.23 -3.80 16.10
N LEU A 194 3.94 -3.04 15.29
CA LEU A 194 5.10 -2.27 15.74
C LEU A 194 4.70 -0.95 16.39
N SER A 195 3.52 -0.44 16.07
CA SER A 195 2.96 0.78 16.65
C SER A 195 1.52 0.53 17.06
N LYS A 196 1.05 1.21 18.11
CA LYS A 196 -0.38 1.29 18.42
C LYS A 196 -1.06 2.06 17.29
N SER A 197 -1.60 1.35 16.33
CA SER A 197 -2.37 1.92 15.22
C SER A 197 -3.80 1.41 15.29
N ASP A 198 -4.74 2.25 14.90
CA ASP A 198 -6.12 1.81 14.68
C ASP A 198 -6.23 1.22 13.25
N GLY A 199 -5.42 0.19 12.97
CA GLY A 199 -5.45 -0.52 11.70
C GLY A 199 -6.81 -1.20 11.48
N THR A 200 -7.33 -1.15 10.26
CA THR A 200 -8.69 -1.63 9.96
C THR A 200 -8.82 -3.13 10.15
N SER A 201 -7.83 -3.89 9.67
CA SER A 201 -7.84 -5.35 9.82
C SER A 201 -7.77 -5.73 11.30
N GLU A 202 -6.93 -5.08 12.08
CA GLU A 202 -6.82 -5.28 13.53
C GLU A 202 -8.12 -4.97 14.24
N LYS A 203 -8.81 -3.88 13.85
CA LYS A 203 -10.09 -3.51 14.45
C LYS A 203 -11.13 -4.60 14.31
N VAL A 204 -11.24 -5.22 13.12
CA VAL A 204 -12.20 -6.32 12.89
C VAL A 204 -11.95 -7.47 13.86
N PHE A 205 -10.69 -7.91 14.00
CA PHE A 205 -10.35 -9.00 14.92
C PHE A 205 -10.51 -8.59 16.38
N ARG A 206 -10.19 -7.37 16.74
CA ARG A 206 -10.40 -6.85 18.09
C ARG A 206 -11.89 -6.85 18.43
N ASP A 207 -12.73 -6.38 17.53
CA ASP A 207 -14.19 -6.34 17.72
C ASP A 207 -14.80 -7.74 17.87
N ILE A 208 -14.27 -8.73 17.15
CA ILE A 208 -14.62 -10.15 17.32
C ILE A 208 -14.19 -10.66 18.70
N LEU A 209 -12.92 -10.48 19.06
CA LEU A 209 -12.34 -11.02 20.30
C LEU A 209 -12.91 -10.35 21.56
N THR A 210 -13.28 -9.07 21.49
CA THR A 210 -13.87 -8.33 22.61
C THR A 210 -15.39 -8.46 22.72
N GLY A 211 -16.02 -9.16 21.76
CA GLY A 211 -17.48 -9.28 21.72
C GLY A 211 -18.18 -7.98 21.30
N ALA A 212 -17.46 -7.02 20.75
CA ALA A 212 -18.05 -5.79 20.21
C ALA A 212 -18.91 -6.05 18.96
N MET A 213 -18.66 -7.16 18.25
CA MET A 213 -19.55 -7.65 17.19
C MET A 213 -20.67 -8.50 17.79
N MET A 214 -21.91 -8.13 17.51
CA MET A 214 -23.11 -8.86 18.02
C MET A 214 -23.29 -10.25 17.40
N SER A 215 -22.64 -10.54 16.27
CA SER A 215 -22.63 -11.84 15.61
C SER A 215 -21.32 -12.06 14.87
N ILE A 216 -20.87 -13.32 14.80
CA ILE A 216 -19.71 -13.71 14.00
C ILE A 216 -20.22 -14.09 12.62
N PRO A 217 -19.89 -13.32 11.56
CA PRO A 217 -20.32 -13.67 10.21
C PRO A 217 -19.62 -14.94 9.74
N GLN A 218 -20.33 -15.80 8.99
CA GLN A 218 -19.72 -16.93 8.30
C GLN A 218 -19.00 -16.44 7.05
N VAL A 219 -17.80 -15.92 7.22
CA VAL A 219 -16.95 -15.43 6.12
C VAL A 219 -15.57 -16.06 6.20
N TYR A 220 -14.99 -16.30 5.03
CA TYR A 220 -13.61 -16.73 4.91
C TYR A 220 -12.76 -15.50 4.59
N PHE A 221 -11.76 -15.23 5.43
CA PHE A 221 -10.79 -14.18 5.17
C PHE A 221 -9.47 -14.82 4.75
N PRO A 222 -8.97 -14.57 3.55
CA PRO A 222 -7.61 -14.91 3.19
C PRO A 222 -6.66 -14.01 3.98
N CYS A 223 -6.07 -14.56 5.04
CA CYS A 223 -5.18 -13.85 5.94
C CYS A 223 -3.72 -14.06 5.55
N VAL A 224 -2.90 -13.06 5.76
CA VAL A 224 -1.45 -13.10 5.55
C VAL A 224 -0.73 -12.36 6.67
N ASP A 225 0.44 -12.87 7.10
CA ASP A 225 1.27 -12.17 8.08
C ASP A 225 1.89 -10.92 7.45
N VAL A 226 1.96 -9.83 8.23
CA VAL A 226 2.54 -8.56 7.78
C VAL A 226 4.01 -8.67 7.40
N GLN A 227 4.75 -9.60 8.01
CA GLN A 227 6.15 -9.84 7.68
C GLN A 227 6.27 -10.55 6.33
N ASP A 228 5.38 -11.52 6.03
CA ASP A 228 5.33 -12.17 4.72
C ASP A 228 4.94 -11.16 3.62
N VAL A 229 4.03 -10.22 3.93
CA VAL A 229 3.73 -9.11 3.02
C VAL A 229 4.97 -8.25 2.76
N ALA A 230 5.73 -7.91 3.79
CA ALA A 230 6.96 -7.16 3.62
C ALA A 230 8.00 -7.95 2.79
N ASP A 231 8.16 -9.24 3.05
CA ASP A 231 9.06 -10.12 2.29
C ASP A 231 8.64 -10.25 0.82
N ALA A 232 7.33 -10.36 0.55
CA ALA A 232 6.81 -10.35 -0.81
C ALA A 232 7.15 -9.05 -1.57
N HIS A 233 7.13 -7.90 -0.89
CA HIS A 233 7.57 -6.64 -1.49
C HIS A 233 9.06 -6.64 -1.85
N PHE A 234 9.93 -7.21 -1.00
CA PHE A 234 11.36 -7.33 -1.33
C PHE A 234 11.61 -8.35 -2.44
N LEU A 235 10.90 -9.47 -2.45
CA LEU A 235 10.97 -10.44 -3.54
C LEU A 235 10.57 -9.80 -4.87
N ALA A 236 9.46 -9.04 -4.89
CA ALA A 236 9.02 -8.28 -6.05
C ALA A 236 10.04 -7.20 -6.45
N LEU A 237 10.69 -6.54 -5.49
CA LEU A 237 11.68 -5.51 -5.75
C LEU A 237 12.97 -6.07 -6.35
N GLU A 238 13.39 -7.27 -5.95
CA GLU A 238 14.69 -7.86 -6.28
C GLU A 238 14.63 -8.87 -7.44
N LYS A 239 13.54 -9.62 -7.57
CA LYS A 239 13.42 -10.75 -8.51
C LYS A 239 12.32 -10.61 -9.55
N GLY A 240 11.41 -9.69 -9.36
CA GLY A 240 10.18 -9.51 -10.16
C GLY A 240 10.38 -9.13 -11.60
#